data_8d093b26b1f9eaf620d676b865635265
#
_entry.id   8d093b26b1f9eaf620d676b865635265
#
_cell.length_a   1.000
_cell.length_b   1.000
_cell.length_c   1.000
_cell.angle_alpha   90.00
_cell.angle_beta   90.00
_cell.angle_gamma   90.00
#
_symmetry.space_group_name_H-M   'P 1'
#
loop_
_entity.id
_entity.type
_entity.pdbx_description
1 polymer ?
#
loop_
_entity_poly.entity_id
_entity_poly.type
_entity_poly.pdbx_seq_one_letter_code
_entity_poly.pdbx_strand_id
1 'polypeptide(L)'
;MHFTIHNTPGVIHAVRLLCWLVLKLNGWKVINVAPTHGSYLIVAAPHTSNWDFPLGIAMAFHLRLEVYFIGKHTLFKGPAGPIMRWLGGIPLNREASKNFVDTSIEVYTNNENLILAIAPEGTRDSVARWKTGFYHM
;
A
#
# COMPACT_ATOMS: atom_id res chain seq x y z
N MET A 1 7.57 4.10 12.83
CA MET A 1 6.44 4.40 11.89
C MET A 1 5.85 5.76 12.20
N HIS A 2 5.32 6.46 11.21
CA HIS A 2 4.59 7.73 11.42
C HIS A 2 3.12 7.45 11.74
N PHE A 3 2.42 8.45 12.28
CA PHE A 3 0.98 8.37 12.57
C PHE A 3 0.18 8.16 11.29
N THR A 4 -0.68 7.15 11.28
CA THR A 4 -1.50 6.76 10.12
C THR A 4 -2.97 6.71 10.48
N ILE A 5 -3.81 6.53 9.47
CA ILE A 5 -5.25 6.32 9.63
C ILE A 5 -5.55 5.10 10.54
N HIS A 6 -4.68 4.09 10.54
CA HIS A 6 -4.83 2.89 11.38
C HIS A 6 -4.75 3.22 12.88
N ASN A 7 -3.98 4.26 13.23
CA ASN A 7 -3.79 4.71 14.60
C ASN A 7 -4.70 5.89 14.99
N THR A 8 -5.69 6.24 14.14
CA THR A 8 -6.62 7.32 14.39
C THR A 8 -7.90 6.79 15.04
N PRO A 9 -8.14 7.03 16.36
CA PRO A 9 -9.30 6.50 17.07
C PRO A 9 -10.62 7.00 16.45
N GLY A 10 -11.61 6.11 16.39
CA GLY A 10 -12.95 6.40 15.85
C GLY A 10 -13.03 6.47 14.33
N VAL A 11 -12.09 7.15 13.68
CA VAL A 11 -12.06 7.29 12.19
C VAL A 11 -11.92 5.92 11.52
N ILE A 12 -11.08 5.05 12.07
CA ILE A 12 -10.83 3.73 11.52
C ILE A 12 -12.11 2.89 11.37
N HIS A 13 -13.04 2.96 12.31
CA HIS A 13 -14.29 2.20 12.27
C HIS A 13 -15.23 2.71 11.18
N ALA A 14 -15.35 4.04 11.06
CA ALA A 14 -16.16 4.67 10.01
C ALA A 14 -15.61 4.36 8.61
N VAL A 15 -14.28 4.44 8.45
CA VAL A 15 -13.61 4.12 7.18
C VAL A 15 -13.79 2.65 6.83
N ARG A 16 -13.64 1.72 7.78
CA ARG A 16 -13.89 0.29 7.55
C ARG A 16 -15.31 0.01 7.10
N LEU A 17 -16.29 0.63 7.73
CA LEU A 17 -17.70 0.48 7.33
C LEU A 17 -17.93 1.00 5.91
N LEU A 18 -17.39 2.18 5.59
CA LEU A 18 -17.49 2.77 4.25
C LEU A 18 -16.83 1.87 3.19
N CYS A 19 -15.62 1.40 3.44
CA CYS A 19 -14.89 0.50 2.54
C CYS A 19 -15.67 -0.81 2.32
N TRP A 20 -16.22 -1.40 3.38
CA TRP A 20 -17.07 -2.58 3.27
C TRP A 20 -18.29 -2.34 2.40
N LEU A 21 -19.00 -1.21 2.59
CA LEU A 21 -20.14 -0.84 1.77
C LEU A 21 -19.75 -0.67 0.30
N VAL A 22 -18.66 0.05 0.02
CA VAL A 22 -18.17 0.26 -1.34
C VAL A 22 -17.86 -1.07 -2.02
N LEU A 23 -17.11 -1.97 -1.38
CA LEU A 23 -16.79 -3.27 -1.94
C LEU A 23 -18.05 -4.11 -2.18
N LYS A 24 -18.97 -4.15 -1.21
CA LYS A 24 -20.22 -4.92 -1.30
C LYS A 24 -21.13 -4.42 -2.42
N LEU A 25 -21.33 -3.10 -2.54
CA LEU A 25 -22.19 -2.50 -3.57
C LEU A 25 -21.62 -2.71 -4.99
N ASN A 26 -20.29 -2.80 -5.13
CA ASN A 26 -19.65 -3.10 -6.40
C ASN A 26 -19.45 -4.59 -6.67
N GLY A 27 -20.00 -5.47 -5.83
CA GLY A 27 -19.96 -6.92 -6.04
C GLY A 27 -18.58 -7.56 -5.79
N TRP A 28 -17.64 -6.85 -5.14
CA TRP A 28 -16.32 -7.38 -4.83
C TRP A 28 -16.40 -8.44 -3.74
N LYS A 29 -15.72 -9.54 -3.96
CA LYS A 29 -15.57 -10.63 -2.98
C LYS A 29 -14.09 -10.83 -2.68
N VAL A 30 -13.74 -10.79 -1.41
CA VAL A 30 -12.39 -11.16 -0.96
C VAL A 30 -12.36 -12.67 -0.81
N ILE A 31 -11.46 -13.32 -1.55
CA ILE A 31 -11.23 -14.75 -1.52
C ILE A 31 -9.89 -14.97 -0.81
N ASN A 32 -9.86 -15.87 0.15
CA ASN A 32 -8.72 -16.17 1.02
C ASN A 32 -8.48 -15.15 2.15
N VAL A 33 -7.68 -15.59 3.11
CA VAL A 33 -7.34 -14.82 4.30
C VAL A 33 -5.86 -14.45 4.25
N ALA A 34 -5.56 -13.18 4.51
CA ALA A 34 -4.20 -12.75 4.66
C ALA A 34 -3.55 -13.34 5.93
N PRO A 35 -2.24 -13.54 5.98
CA PRO A 35 -1.54 -13.89 7.21
C PRO A 35 -1.84 -12.90 8.32
N THR A 36 -2.07 -13.38 9.54
CA THR A 36 -2.44 -12.54 10.69
C THR A 36 -1.24 -11.97 11.44
N HIS A 37 -0.05 -12.53 11.20
CA HIS A 37 1.17 -12.17 11.91
C HIS A 37 2.38 -12.13 10.99
N GLY A 38 3.36 -11.33 11.39
CA GLY A 38 4.63 -11.19 10.69
C GLY A 38 4.63 -10.16 9.57
N SER A 39 5.83 -9.89 9.07
CA SER A 39 6.02 -9.01 7.92
C SER A 39 5.84 -9.78 6.62
N TYR A 40 5.12 -9.20 5.67
CA TYR A 40 4.95 -9.80 4.35
C TYR A 40 4.70 -8.74 3.27
N LEU A 41 4.85 -9.18 2.03
CA LEU A 41 4.68 -8.36 0.86
C LEU A 41 3.37 -8.72 0.16
N ILE A 42 2.56 -7.71 -0.14
CA ILE A 42 1.37 -7.83 -0.98
C ILE A 42 1.75 -7.42 -2.40
N VAL A 43 1.62 -8.33 -3.34
CA VAL A 43 1.81 -8.05 -4.76
C VAL A 43 0.47 -7.66 -5.37
N ALA A 44 0.31 -6.37 -5.71
CA ALA A 44 -0.88 -5.82 -6.34
C ALA A 44 -0.69 -5.82 -7.87
N ALA A 45 -1.31 -6.78 -8.54
CA ALA A 45 -1.26 -6.92 -10.00
C ALA A 45 -2.60 -7.45 -10.53
N PRO A 46 -3.02 -7.07 -11.75
CA PRO A 46 -2.41 -6.04 -12.59
C PRO A 46 -2.69 -4.62 -12.06
N HIS A 47 -1.71 -3.70 -12.27
CA HIS A 47 -1.86 -2.29 -11.92
C HIS A 47 -2.06 -1.46 -13.19
N THR A 48 -3.32 -1.33 -13.60
CA THR A 48 -3.69 -0.75 -14.90
C THR A 48 -4.47 0.56 -14.80
N SER A 49 -4.96 0.90 -13.59
CA SER A 49 -5.87 2.02 -13.39
C SER A 49 -5.53 2.84 -12.15
N ASN A 50 -5.96 4.11 -12.15
CA ASN A 50 -5.97 4.94 -10.94
C ASN A 50 -6.91 4.41 -9.86
N TRP A 51 -7.93 3.61 -10.24
CA TRP A 51 -8.88 3.01 -9.32
C TRP A 51 -8.30 1.87 -8.50
N ASP A 52 -7.18 1.27 -8.94
CA ASP A 52 -6.51 0.18 -8.23
C ASP A 52 -6.06 0.61 -6.84
N PHE A 53 -5.61 1.86 -6.69
CA PHE A 53 -5.19 2.40 -5.42
C PHE A 53 -6.34 2.53 -4.41
N PRO A 54 -7.46 3.24 -4.69
CA PRO A 54 -8.59 3.29 -3.77
C PRO A 54 -9.21 1.92 -3.49
N LEU A 55 -9.24 1.01 -4.47
CA LEU A 55 -9.72 -0.36 -4.26
C LEU A 55 -8.77 -1.15 -3.35
N GLY A 56 -7.46 -1.05 -3.56
CA GLY A 56 -6.45 -1.67 -2.70
C GLY A 56 -6.56 -1.18 -1.25
N ILE A 57 -6.71 0.12 -1.05
CA ILE A 57 -6.96 0.71 0.27
C ILE A 57 -8.27 0.17 0.88
N ALA A 58 -9.35 0.11 0.10
CA ALA A 58 -10.63 -0.41 0.59
C ALA A 58 -10.54 -1.88 1.02
N MET A 59 -9.80 -2.72 0.24
CA MET A 59 -9.54 -4.11 0.60
C MET A 59 -8.70 -4.23 1.87
N ALA A 60 -7.64 -3.42 2.01
CA ALA A 60 -6.80 -3.40 3.21
C ALA A 60 -7.63 -3.08 4.47
N PHE A 61 -8.49 -2.07 4.41
CA PHE A 61 -9.38 -1.73 5.52
C PHE A 61 -10.42 -2.81 5.81
N HIS A 62 -10.99 -3.43 4.77
CA HIS A 62 -11.94 -4.54 4.93
C HIS A 62 -11.29 -5.74 5.63
N LEU A 63 -10.06 -6.07 5.25
CA LEU A 63 -9.26 -7.15 5.85
C LEU A 63 -8.63 -6.77 7.20
N ARG A 64 -8.77 -5.52 7.64
CA ARG A 64 -8.15 -4.98 8.86
C ARG A 64 -6.62 -5.06 8.86
N LEU A 65 -6.01 -4.91 7.69
CA LEU A 65 -4.56 -4.92 7.50
C LEU A 65 -4.01 -3.50 7.54
N GLU A 66 -2.92 -3.31 8.28
CA GLU A 66 -2.15 -2.06 8.28
C GLU A 66 -1.15 -2.07 7.13
N VAL A 67 -1.67 -1.79 5.93
CA VAL A 67 -0.86 -1.84 4.71
C VAL A 67 -0.15 -0.52 4.48
N TYR A 68 1.14 -0.61 4.23
CA TYR A 68 1.98 0.50 3.77
C TYR A 68 2.29 0.33 2.29
N PHE A 69 2.59 1.43 1.60
CA PHE A 69 2.98 1.40 0.20
C PHE A 69 4.09 2.41 -0.09
N ILE A 70 4.99 2.06 -1.01
CA ILE A 70 6.04 2.96 -1.47
C ILE A 70 5.58 3.65 -2.74
N GLY A 71 5.53 4.98 -2.69
CA GLY A 71 5.10 5.81 -3.81
C GLY A 71 6.15 6.81 -4.27
N LYS A 72 6.03 7.26 -5.52
CA LYS A 72 6.90 8.31 -6.06
C LYS A 72 6.81 9.56 -5.17
N HIS A 73 7.96 10.18 -4.86
CA HIS A 73 8.01 11.35 -3.97
C HIS A 73 7.06 12.49 -4.38
N THR A 74 6.75 12.61 -5.69
CA THR A 74 5.81 13.63 -6.20
C THR A 74 4.38 13.47 -5.66
N LEU A 75 3.96 12.26 -5.26
CA LEU A 75 2.65 12.00 -4.64
C LEU A 75 2.56 12.61 -3.22
N PHE A 76 3.69 12.90 -2.63
CA PHE A 76 3.79 13.42 -1.26
C PHE A 76 4.06 14.93 -1.22
N LYS A 77 4.04 15.59 -2.39
CA LYS A 77 4.13 17.06 -2.52
C LYS A 77 2.73 17.68 -2.55
N GLY A 78 2.64 18.94 -2.13
CA GLY A 78 1.39 19.70 -2.13
C GLY A 78 0.36 19.20 -1.11
N PRO A 79 -0.91 19.60 -1.24
CA PRO A 79 -1.95 19.34 -0.24
C PRO A 79 -2.33 17.85 -0.09
N ALA A 80 -2.08 17.03 -1.11
CA ALA A 80 -2.31 15.59 -1.06
C ALA A 80 -1.24 14.83 -0.26
N GLY A 81 -0.06 15.43 -0.06
CA GLY A 81 1.07 14.78 0.59
C GLY A 81 0.78 14.26 2.00
N PRO A 82 0.22 15.08 2.92
CA PRO A 82 -0.16 14.63 4.25
C PRO A 82 -1.17 13.47 4.22
N ILE A 83 -2.15 13.51 3.30
CA ILE A 83 -3.16 12.45 3.15
C ILE A 83 -2.48 11.14 2.70
N MET A 84 -1.57 11.19 1.73
CA MET A 84 -0.85 10.01 1.26
C MET A 84 -0.02 9.37 2.37
N ARG A 85 0.67 10.18 3.19
CA ARG A 85 1.40 9.68 4.36
C ARG A 85 0.46 9.08 5.40
N TRP A 86 -0.63 9.73 5.69
CA TRP A 86 -1.64 9.27 6.64
C TRP A 86 -2.28 7.94 6.21
N LEU A 87 -2.43 7.70 4.90
CA LEU A 87 -2.86 6.42 4.33
C LEU A 87 -1.79 5.31 4.34
N GLY A 88 -0.62 5.55 4.93
CA GLY A 88 0.47 4.58 5.00
C GLY A 88 1.50 4.69 3.87
N GLY A 89 1.49 5.80 3.13
CA GLY A 89 2.44 6.03 2.05
C GLY A 89 3.85 6.38 2.53
N ILE A 90 4.84 5.79 1.89
CA ILE A 90 6.27 6.01 2.12
C ILE A 90 6.85 6.63 0.85
N PRO A 91 7.41 7.83 0.90
CA PRO A 91 7.96 8.48 -0.29
C PRO A 91 9.26 7.82 -0.74
N LEU A 92 9.33 7.46 -2.01
CA LEU A 92 10.56 7.04 -2.65
C LEU A 92 11.25 8.24 -3.30
N ASN A 93 12.40 8.62 -2.78
CA ASN A 93 13.26 9.61 -3.42
C ASN A 93 14.20 8.94 -4.43
N ARG A 94 13.84 9.02 -5.73
CA ARG A 94 14.66 8.45 -6.81
C ARG A 94 15.90 9.30 -7.15
N GLU A 95 15.97 10.53 -6.64
CA GLU A 95 17.13 11.42 -6.80
C GLU A 95 18.22 11.12 -5.75
N ALA A 96 17.85 10.55 -4.63
CA ALA A 96 18.81 9.97 -3.71
C ALA A 96 19.31 8.64 -4.28
N SER A 97 20.54 8.27 -3.99
CA SER A 97 21.20 7.02 -4.43
C SER A 97 20.46 5.74 -4.02
N LYS A 98 19.43 5.85 -3.19
CA LYS A 98 18.60 4.74 -2.71
C LYS A 98 17.56 4.37 -3.78
N ASN A 99 17.61 3.12 -4.22
CA ASN A 99 16.60 2.53 -5.08
C ASN A 99 15.41 2.02 -4.26
N PHE A 100 14.41 1.48 -4.95
CA PHE A 100 13.21 0.91 -4.33
C PHE A 100 13.55 -0.24 -3.34
N VAL A 101 14.50 -1.10 -3.70
CA VAL A 101 14.91 -2.24 -2.88
C VAL A 101 15.55 -1.78 -1.58
N ASP A 102 16.52 -0.85 -1.65
CA ASP A 102 17.19 -0.31 -0.46
C ASP A 102 16.19 0.36 0.50
N THR A 103 15.23 1.14 -0.04
CA THR A 103 14.18 1.77 0.75
C THR A 103 13.29 0.71 1.42
N SER A 104 12.94 -0.35 0.70
CA SER A 104 12.13 -1.43 1.25
C SER A 104 12.84 -2.19 2.36
N ILE A 105 14.11 -2.53 2.16
CA ILE A 105 14.94 -3.19 3.18
C ILE A 105 15.01 -2.32 4.44
N GLU A 106 15.29 -1.02 4.29
CA GLU A 106 15.32 -0.10 5.42
C GLU A 106 14.02 -0.05 6.19
N VAL A 107 12.89 -0.02 5.47
CA VAL A 107 11.55 0.01 6.08
C VAL A 107 11.26 -1.31 6.80
N TYR A 108 11.60 -2.47 6.23
CA TYR A 108 11.44 -3.76 6.88
C TYR A 108 12.33 -3.93 8.11
N THR A 109 13.60 -3.50 8.03
CA THR A 109 14.55 -3.60 9.15
C THR A 109 14.13 -2.77 10.36
N ASN A 110 13.49 -1.62 10.11
CA ASN A 110 13.09 -0.69 11.15
C ASN A 110 11.66 -0.91 11.69
N ASN A 111 10.93 -1.88 11.17
CA ASN A 111 9.54 -2.08 11.57
C ASN A 111 9.18 -3.57 11.65
N GLU A 112 8.76 -3.99 12.83
CA GLU A 112 8.18 -5.31 13.05
C GLU A 112 6.73 -5.36 12.49
N ASN A 113 6.33 -6.53 11.99
CA ASN A 113 4.98 -6.78 11.45
C ASN A 113 4.56 -5.83 10.30
N LEU A 114 5.50 -5.46 9.45
CA LEU A 114 5.25 -4.58 8.31
C LEU A 114 4.54 -5.34 7.17
N ILE A 115 3.42 -4.80 6.73
CA ILE A 115 2.74 -5.24 5.52
C ILE A 115 2.97 -4.19 4.43
N LEU A 116 3.73 -4.53 3.41
CA LEU A 116 4.07 -3.61 2.32
C LEU A 116 3.38 -4.04 1.02
N ALA A 117 2.62 -3.13 0.40
CA ALA A 117 2.03 -3.36 -0.91
C ALA A 117 2.90 -2.76 -2.01
N ILE A 118 3.09 -3.53 -3.07
CA ILE A 118 3.82 -3.09 -4.27
C ILE A 118 3.07 -3.47 -5.54
N ALA A 119 3.27 -2.67 -6.59
CA ALA A 119 2.92 -3.03 -7.96
C ALA A 119 4.21 -3.45 -8.71
N PRO A 120 4.41 -4.74 -8.99
CA PRO A 120 5.67 -5.25 -9.56
C PRO A 120 5.92 -4.75 -10.99
N GLU A 121 4.89 -4.31 -11.67
CA GLU A 121 4.96 -3.71 -13.01
C GLU A 121 5.73 -2.37 -12.96
N GLY A 122 5.61 -1.61 -11.88
CA GLY A 122 6.25 -0.31 -11.69
C GLY A 122 5.73 0.79 -12.64
N THR A 123 4.72 0.49 -13.43
CA THR A 123 3.98 1.38 -14.34
C THR A 123 2.54 0.90 -14.46
N ARG A 124 1.68 1.68 -15.08
CA ARG A 124 0.29 1.30 -15.43
C ARG A 124 0.16 0.82 -16.88
N ASP A 125 1.23 0.92 -17.64
CA ASP A 125 1.27 0.39 -19.00
C ASP A 125 1.43 -1.13 -18.96
N SER A 126 0.94 -1.80 -19.99
CA SER A 126 1.15 -3.24 -20.14
C SER A 126 2.65 -3.54 -20.23
N VAL A 127 3.14 -4.41 -19.38
CA VAL A 127 4.54 -4.82 -19.35
C VAL A 127 4.68 -6.31 -19.62
N ALA A 128 5.67 -6.67 -20.43
CA ALA A 128 5.95 -8.07 -20.76
C ALA A 128 6.54 -8.85 -19.58
N ARG A 129 7.15 -8.17 -18.61
CA ARG A 129 7.80 -8.78 -17.44
C ARG A 129 7.66 -7.86 -16.21
N TRP A 130 7.47 -8.47 -15.05
CA TRP A 130 7.54 -7.79 -13.77
C TRP A 130 8.97 -7.44 -13.39
N LYS A 131 9.14 -6.35 -12.66
CA LYS A 131 10.43 -6.01 -12.06
C LYS A 131 10.72 -6.98 -10.91
N THR A 132 11.91 -7.55 -10.90
CA THR A 132 12.30 -8.60 -9.95
C THR A 132 12.76 -8.08 -8.58
N GLY A 133 12.82 -6.74 -8.40
CA GLY A 133 13.31 -6.13 -7.16
C GLY A 133 12.66 -6.64 -5.87
N PHE A 134 11.40 -7.08 -5.93
CA PHE A 134 10.68 -7.61 -4.76
C PHE A 134 11.18 -8.99 -4.29
N TYR A 135 11.93 -9.72 -5.10
CA TYR A 135 12.58 -10.97 -4.68
C TYR A 135 13.81 -10.73 -3.78
N HIS A 136 14.29 -9.50 -3.70
CA HIS A 136 15.49 -9.13 -2.95
C HIS A 136 15.17 -8.36 -1.66
N MET A 137 13.91 -8.38 -1.22
CA MET A 137 13.43 -7.71 0.00
C MET A 137 13.35 -8.70 1.21
#